data_25f6eeeacdb1748f5dfda108f3ae4ace
#
_entry.id   25f6eeeacdb1748f5dfda108f3ae4ace
#
_cell.length_a   1.000
_cell.length_b   1.000
_cell.length_c   1.000
_cell.angle_alpha   90.00
_cell.angle_beta   90.00
_cell.angle_gamma   90.00
#
_symmetry.space_group_name_H-M   'P 1'
#
loop_
_entity.id
_entity.type
_entity.pdbx_description
1 polymer ?
#
loop_
_entity_poly.entity_id
_entity_poly.type
_entity_poly.pdbx_seq_one_letter_code
_entity_poly.pdbx_strand_id
1 'polypeptide(L)'
;ALGILAALMERERTGKGKRVEVSMLEASIAFIPDPFAFDDNGMTVTRTTRVAASQSYAVRCRDGEGLALHLSSLPKFWDALCEAIEREDLGTDPRFETRALRYENYPILAERLVEIFAERDRAAWIERLERFDIPFAPINTIPETVADPQVRELGTFYDSKASDGMAVRSIHCPIWFDGERTDPQGSPPLLGENTAEYTEKPANGR
;
A
#
# COMPACT_ATOMS: atom_id res chain seq x y z
N ALA A 1 -17.47 -1.97 -7.19
CA ALA A 1 -18.16 -2.91 -6.29
C ALA A 1 -19.19 -2.18 -5.42
N LEU A 2 -18.87 -1.16 -4.62
CA LEU A 2 -19.78 -0.49 -3.67
C LEU A 2 -21.10 -0.01 -4.31
N GLY A 3 -21.04 0.63 -5.48
CA GLY A 3 -22.23 1.09 -6.19
C GLY A 3 -23.17 -0.06 -6.60
N ILE A 4 -22.60 -1.19 -7.01
CA ILE A 4 -23.39 -2.39 -7.34
C ILE A 4 -24.06 -2.97 -6.09
N LEU A 5 -23.32 -3.09 -4.98
CA LEU A 5 -23.89 -3.58 -3.72
C LEU A 5 -25.02 -2.67 -3.22
N ALA A 6 -24.84 -1.36 -3.25
CA ALA A 6 -25.86 -0.39 -2.87
C ALA A 6 -27.12 -0.53 -3.74
N ALA A 7 -26.96 -0.68 -5.06
CA ALA A 7 -28.07 -0.89 -5.99
C ALA A 7 -28.79 -2.21 -5.76
N LEU A 8 -28.07 -3.29 -5.43
CA LEU A 8 -28.66 -4.59 -5.08
C LEU A 8 -29.46 -4.52 -3.77
N MET A 9 -28.90 -3.92 -2.72
CA MET A 9 -29.61 -3.72 -1.45
C MET A 9 -30.89 -2.89 -1.60
N GLU A 10 -30.83 -1.85 -2.44
CA GLU A 10 -32.03 -1.06 -2.72
C GLU A 10 -33.07 -1.85 -3.54
N ARG A 11 -32.61 -2.67 -4.50
CA ARG A 11 -33.49 -3.56 -5.27
C ARG A 11 -34.23 -4.56 -4.36
N GLU A 12 -33.56 -5.16 -3.41
CA GLU A 12 -34.20 -6.06 -2.43
C GLU A 12 -35.31 -5.35 -1.63
N ARG A 13 -35.13 -4.07 -1.30
CA ARG A 13 -36.10 -3.30 -0.53
C ARG A 13 -37.25 -2.75 -1.39
N THR A 14 -36.98 -2.36 -2.64
CA THR A 14 -37.94 -1.62 -3.49
C THR A 14 -38.50 -2.42 -4.66
N GLY A 15 -37.91 -3.58 -4.98
CA GLY A 15 -38.20 -4.36 -6.18
C GLY A 15 -37.71 -3.72 -7.49
N LYS A 16 -37.02 -2.58 -7.43
CA LYS A 16 -36.59 -1.80 -8.62
C LYS A 16 -35.07 -1.82 -8.76
N GLY A 17 -34.59 -2.28 -9.92
CA GLY A 17 -33.19 -2.17 -10.30
C GLY A 17 -32.78 -0.75 -10.70
N LYS A 18 -31.45 -0.51 -10.65
CA LYS A 18 -30.82 0.75 -11.10
C LYS A 18 -29.67 0.48 -12.05
N ARG A 19 -29.46 1.38 -12.97
CA ARG A 19 -28.21 1.44 -13.74
C ARG A 19 -27.12 2.08 -12.88
N VAL A 20 -25.98 1.41 -12.79
CA VAL A 20 -24.78 1.92 -12.08
C VAL A 20 -23.75 2.29 -13.12
N GLU A 21 -23.35 3.54 -13.12
CA GLU A 21 -22.32 4.07 -14.03
C GLU A 21 -21.16 4.62 -13.18
N VAL A 22 -19.94 4.34 -13.62
CA VAL A 22 -18.71 4.82 -12.98
C VAL A 22 -17.77 5.30 -14.08
N SER A 23 -17.37 6.55 -14.02
CA SER A 23 -16.31 7.12 -14.85
C SER A 23 -14.95 6.78 -14.25
N MET A 24 -14.02 6.28 -15.06
CA MET A 24 -12.63 6.05 -14.60
C MET A 24 -11.97 7.36 -14.16
N LEU A 25 -12.24 8.46 -14.85
CA LEU A 25 -11.70 9.78 -14.50
C LEU A 25 -12.15 10.22 -13.11
N GLU A 26 -13.47 10.21 -12.86
CA GLU A 26 -14.04 10.61 -11.56
C GLU A 26 -13.59 9.68 -10.42
N ALA A 27 -13.54 8.36 -10.67
CA ALA A 27 -13.07 7.40 -9.70
C ALA A 27 -11.58 7.62 -9.35
N SER A 28 -10.74 7.96 -10.34
CA SER A 28 -9.33 8.28 -10.11
C SER A 28 -9.15 9.56 -9.31
N ILE A 29 -9.91 10.61 -9.61
CA ILE A 29 -9.91 11.87 -8.85
C ILE A 29 -10.35 11.63 -7.40
N ALA A 30 -11.43 10.88 -7.20
CA ALA A 30 -11.93 10.55 -5.86
C ALA A 30 -10.96 9.67 -5.05
N PHE A 31 -10.10 8.89 -5.72
CA PHE A 31 -9.11 8.05 -5.06
C PHE A 31 -7.88 8.84 -4.56
N ILE A 32 -7.58 9.98 -5.19
CA ILE A 32 -6.43 10.84 -4.83
C ILE A 32 -6.89 12.27 -4.53
N PRO A 33 -7.69 12.53 -3.49
CA PRO A 33 -8.26 13.86 -3.24
C PRO A 33 -7.21 14.89 -2.77
N ASP A 34 -6.15 14.44 -2.10
CA ASP A 34 -5.16 15.33 -1.45
C ASP A 34 -4.50 16.34 -2.41
N PRO A 35 -4.00 15.94 -3.62
CA PRO A 35 -3.40 16.89 -4.54
C PRO A 35 -4.34 18.03 -4.94
N PHE A 36 -5.62 17.73 -5.13
CA PHE A 36 -6.62 18.77 -5.47
C PHE A 36 -6.85 19.74 -4.31
N ALA A 37 -6.95 19.20 -3.08
CA ALA A 37 -7.09 20.05 -1.89
C ALA A 37 -5.83 20.91 -1.66
N PHE A 38 -4.63 20.44 -1.94
CA PHE A 38 -3.41 21.24 -1.85
C PHE A 38 -3.39 22.36 -2.88
N ASP A 39 -3.74 22.08 -4.13
CA ASP A 39 -3.82 23.06 -5.20
C ASP A 39 -4.87 24.14 -4.91
N ASP A 40 -6.07 23.76 -4.47
CA ASP A 40 -7.14 24.67 -4.06
C ASP A 40 -6.73 25.62 -2.93
N ASN A 41 -5.80 25.18 -2.06
CA ASN A 41 -5.22 26.02 -1.00
C ASN A 41 -3.96 26.79 -1.44
N GLY A 42 -3.67 26.87 -2.73
CA GLY A 42 -2.57 27.63 -3.30
C GLY A 42 -1.20 27.00 -3.08
N MET A 43 -1.12 25.72 -2.76
CA MET A 43 0.12 24.99 -2.61
C MET A 43 0.55 24.39 -3.95
N THR A 44 1.81 24.60 -4.33
CA THR A 44 2.39 23.92 -5.49
C THR A 44 2.55 22.43 -5.21
N VAL A 45 1.80 21.61 -5.94
CA VAL A 45 1.87 20.14 -5.79
C VAL A 45 3.04 19.59 -6.61
N THR A 46 3.94 18.87 -5.94
CA THR A 46 5.10 18.21 -6.52
C THR A 46 5.07 16.71 -6.21
N ARG A 47 5.98 15.94 -6.79
CA ARG A 47 6.15 14.51 -6.48
C ARG A 47 6.49 14.26 -4.99
N THR A 48 7.09 15.22 -4.33
CA THR A 48 7.53 15.10 -2.93
C THR A 48 6.56 15.71 -1.93
N THR A 49 5.55 16.48 -2.36
CA THR A 49 4.61 17.18 -1.45
C THR A 49 4.02 16.26 -0.39
N ARG A 50 3.45 15.12 -0.80
CA ARG A 50 2.82 14.18 0.14
C ARG A 50 3.83 13.48 1.05
N VAL A 51 4.95 13.00 0.50
CA VAL A 51 5.97 12.29 1.28
C VAL A 51 6.69 13.24 2.25
N ALA A 52 6.89 14.50 1.87
CA ALA A 52 7.41 15.53 2.76
C ALA A 52 6.43 15.84 3.90
N ALA A 53 5.15 16.00 3.59
CA ALA A 53 4.11 16.26 4.61
C ALA A 53 3.97 15.09 5.60
N SER A 54 4.11 13.86 5.16
CA SER A 54 4.08 12.67 6.00
C SER A 54 5.44 12.30 6.61
N GLN A 55 6.51 13.03 6.29
CA GLN A 55 7.88 12.71 6.71
C GLN A 55 8.23 11.25 6.42
N SER A 56 7.88 10.79 5.21
CA SER A 56 8.14 9.45 4.74
C SER A 56 9.39 9.42 3.86
N TYR A 57 10.29 8.48 4.12
CA TYR A 57 11.56 8.36 3.41
C TYR A 57 11.72 6.92 2.93
N ALA A 58 12.09 6.75 1.66
CA ALA A 58 12.51 5.47 1.12
C ALA A 58 14.04 5.52 0.92
N VAL A 59 14.73 4.61 1.56
CA VAL A 59 16.19 4.56 1.57
C VAL A 59 16.68 3.19 1.08
N ARG A 60 17.89 3.16 0.58
CA ARG A 60 18.57 1.94 0.17
C ARG A 60 19.76 1.68 1.09
N CYS A 61 19.82 0.48 1.64
CA CYS A 61 20.89 0.04 2.53
C CYS A 61 22.13 -0.40 1.73
N ARG A 62 23.24 -0.65 2.43
CA ARG A 62 24.52 -1.04 1.84
C ARG A 62 24.42 -2.30 0.98
N ASP A 63 23.62 -3.27 1.40
CA ASP A 63 23.34 -4.53 0.67
C ASP A 63 22.43 -4.36 -0.55
N GLY A 64 21.98 -3.13 -0.83
CA GLY A 64 21.07 -2.83 -1.92
C GLY A 64 19.59 -2.97 -1.58
N GLU A 65 19.26 -3.48 -0.41
CA GLU A 65 17.89 -3.68 0.07
C GLU A 65 17.24 -2.37 0.53
N GLY A 66 15.91 -2.29 0.44
CA GLY A 66 15.16 -1.07 0.73
C GLY A 66 14.52 -1.05 2.11
N LEU A 67 14.45 0.15 2.71
CA LEU A 67 13.66 0.45 3.90
C LEU A 67 12.78 1.69 3.64
N ALA A 68 11.58 1.68 4.20
CA ALA A 68 10.71 2.85 4.29
C ALA A 68 10.61 3.30 5.74
N LEU A 69 10.80 4.60 5.98
CA LEU A 69 10.63 5.25 7.28
C LEU A 69 9.37 6.10 7.24
N HIS A 70 8.68 6.23 8.39
CA HIS A 70 7.47 7.05 8.50
C HIS A 70 7.44 7.82 9.83
N LEU A 71 7.87 9.07 9.82
CA LEU A 71 8.06 9.89 11.02
C LEU A 71 6.92 10.91 11.25
N SER A 72 5.71 10.62 10.77
CA SER A 72 4.66 11.62 10.55
C SER A 72 4.06 12.25 11.80
N SER A 73 4.05 11.58 12.94
CA SER A 73 3.06 11.95 13.97
C SER A 73 3.65 12.55 15.23
N LEU A 74 4.75 12.04 15.73
CA LEU A 74 5.26 12.43 17.05
C LEU A 74 6.68 12.98 16.97
N PRO A 75 6.99 14.10 17.64
CA PRO A 75 8.36 14.63 17.73
C PRO A 75 9.37 13.58 18.18
N LYS A 76 8.98 12.69 19.11
CA LYS A 76 9.82 11.61 19.63
C LYS A 76 10.47 10.73 18.54
N PHE A 77 9.81 10.55 17.39
CA PHE A 77 10.38 9.71 16.31
C PHE A 77 11.54 10.36 15.58
N TRP A 78 11.57 11.70 15.54
CA TRP A 78 12.71 12.41 14.98
C TRP A 78 13.93 12.29 15.89
N ASP A 79 13.76 12.53 17.18
CA ASP A 79 14.83 12.45 18.16
C ASP A 79 15.36 11.02 18.25
N ALA A 80 14.46 10.03 18.32
CA ALA A 80 14.80 8.61 18.29
C ALA A 80 15.54 8.20 17.01
N LEU A 81 15.14 8.73 15.85
CA LEU A 81 15.86 8.46 14.60
C LEU A 81 17.29 8.99 14.66
N CYS A 82 17.50 10.24 15.06
CA CYS A 82 18.84 10.83 15.16
C CYS A 82 19.75 10.00 16.09
N GLU A 83 19.21 9.50 17.19
CA GLU A 83 19.92 8.61 18.11
C GLU A 83 20.21 7.23 17.47
N ALA A 84 19.20 6.62 16.84
CA ALA A 84 19.36 5.31 16.20
C ALA A 84 20.38 5.31 15.06
N ILE A 85 20.46 6.38 14.29
CA ILE A 85 21.43 6.52 13.20
C ILE A 85 22.76 7.13 13.64
N GLU A 86 22.92 7.45 14.93
CA GLU A 86 24.15 8.04 15.52
C GLU A 86 24.55 9.38 14.85
N ARG A 87 23.55 10.22 14.59
CA ARG A 87 23.73 11.52 13.89
C ARG A 87 23.14 12.68 14.68
N GLU A 88 23.78 13.00 15.80
CA GLU A 88 23.43 14.18 16.61
C GLU A 88 23.49 15.49 15.82
N ASP A 89 24.36 15.53 14.79
CA ASP A 89 24.49 16.66 13.88
C ASP A 89 23.18 16.97 13.13
N LEU A 90 22.37 15.96 12.79
CA LEU A 90 21.05 16.17 12.18
C LEU A 90 20.03 16.68 13.21
N GLY A 91 20.09 16.20 14.45
CA GLY A 91 19.19 16.63 15.54
C GLY A 91 19.39 18.10 15.95
N THR A 92 20.62 18.60 15.78
CA THR A 92 21.00 19.98 16.13
C THR A 92 21.07 20.93 14.93
N ASP A 93 20.85 20.44 13.71
CA ASP A 93 20.84 21.27 12.49
C ASP A 93 19.60 22.17 12.48
N PRO A 94 19.77 23.52 12.43
CA PRO A 94 18.64 24.44 12.41
C PRO A 94 17.63 24.20 11.28
N ARG A 95 18.07 23.61 10.17
CA ARG A 95 17.18 23.26 9.04
C ARG A 95 16.19 22.14 9.34
N PHE A 96 16.43 21.35 10.40
CA PHE A 96 15.65 20.18 10.73
C PHE A 96 15.02 20.25 12.14
N GLU A 97 15.21 21.35 12.88
CA GLU A 97 14.78 21.52 14.24
C GLU A 97 13.27 21.28 14.43
N THR A 98 12.45 21.87 13.56
CA THR A 98 10.99 21.70 13.61
C THR A 98 10.47 20.85 12.45
N ARG A 99 9.27 20.30 12.62
CA ARG A 99 8.61 19.57 11.53
C ARG A 99 8.39 20.44 10.29
N ALA A 100 8.06 21.71 10.47
CA ALA A 100 7.87 22.65 9.36
C ALA A 100 9.17 22.83 8.58
N LEU A 101 10.29 23.02 9.28
CA LEU A 101 11.61 23.14 8.66
C LEU A 101 12.04 21.84 7.96
N ARG A 102 11.73 20.66 8.53
CA ARG A 102 11.96 19.38 7.85
C ARG A 102 11.08 19.20 6.60
N TYR A 103 9.88 19.76 6.60
CA TYR A 103 9.03 19.79 5.39
C TYR A 103 9.68 20.66 4.29
N GLU A 104 10.09 21.87 4.64
CA GLU A 104 10.74 22.81 3.70
C GLU A 104 12.06 22.26 3.15
N ASN A 105 12.85 21.63 4.01
CA ASN A 105 14.16 21.07 3.67
C ASN A 105 14.12 19.57 3.36
N TYR A 106 12.93 19.02 3.05
CA TYR A 106 12.75 17.58 2.82
C TYR A 106 13.73 16.99 1.80
N PRO A 107 14.01 17.60 0.63
CA PRO A 107 14.96 17.03 -0.32
C PRO A 107 16.36 16.86 0.27
N ILE A 108 16.83 17.85 1.02
CA ILE A 108 18.16 17.83 1.65
C ILE A 108 18.24 16.72 2.71
N LEU A 109 17.20 16.61 3.55
CA LEU A 109 17.13 15.58 4.57
C LEU A 109 17.05 14.18 3.96
N ALA A 110 16.25 14.02 2.90
CA ALA A 110 16.13 12.74 2.20
C ALA A 110 17.46 12.27 1.61
N GLU A 111 18.23 13.15 0.99
CA GLU A 111 19.57 12.84 0.47
C GLU A 111 20.53 12.42 1.60
N ARG A 112 20.52 13.12 2.72
CA ARG A 112 21.35 12.77 3.88
C ARG A 112 20.98 11.41 4.46
N LEU A 113 19.69 11.09 4.56
CA LEU A 113 19.24 9.79 5.01
C LEU A 113 19.66 8.67 4.04
N VAL A 114 19.59 8.89 2.74
CA VAL A 114 20.08 7.93 1.74
C VAL A 114 21.57 7.63 1.94
N GLU A 115 22.40 8.64 2.16
CA GLU A 115 23.84 8.47 2.43
C GLU A 115 24.08 7.65 3.70
N ILE A 116 23.39 7.97 4.79
CA ILE A 116 23.55 7.32 6.09
C ILE A 116 23.10 5.84 6.02
N PHE A 117 21.93 5.57 5.43
CA PHE A 117 21.42 4.22 5.35
C PHE A 117 22.25 3.31 4.43
N ALA A 118 23.01 3.87 3.49
CA ALA A 118 23.99 3.13 2.69
C ALA A 118 25.22 2.63 3.48
N GLU A 119 25.40 3.04 4.74
CA GLU A 119 26.54 2.62 5.55
C GLU A 119 26.42 1.21 6.14
N ARG A 120 25.19 0.69 6.31
CA ARG A 120 24.93 -0.63 6.95
C ARG A 120 23.92 -1.43 6.13
N ASP A 121 23.95 -2.75 6.33
CA ASP A 121 23.00 -3.67 5.72
C ASP A 121 21.60 -3.52 6.34
N ARG A 122 20.55 -3.86 5.59
CA ARG A 122 19.16 -3.74 6.01
C ARG A 122 18.88 -4.40 7.37
N ALA A 123 19.40 -5.61 7.58
CA ALA A 123 19.21 -6.34 8.84
C ALA A 123 19.75 -5.58 10.05
N ALA A 124 20.94 -4.96 9.92
CA ALA A 124 21.54 -4.16 10.99
C ALA A 124 20.73 -2.87 11.28
N TRP A 125 20.16 -2.25 10.25
CA TRP A 125 19.28 -1.11 10.44
C TRP A 125 17.96 -1.50 11.11
N ILE A 126 17.34 -2.62 10.72
CA ILE A 126 16.10 -3.13 11.33
C ILE A 126 16.31 -3.31 12.85
N GLU A 127 17.36 -4.02 13.27
CA GLU A 127 17.65 -4.22 14.70
C GLU A 127 17.76 -2.89 15.47
N ARG A 128 18.38 -1.87 14.87
CA ARG A 128 18.51 -0.56 15.49
C ARG A 128 17.18 0.18 15.56
N LEU A 129 16.44 0.23 14.46
CA LEU A 129 15.16 0.95 14.38
C LEU A 129 14.13 0.35 15.35
N GLU A 130 14.09 -0.98 15.51
CA GLU A 130 13.25 -1.67 16.49
C GLU A 130 13.60 -1.28 17.93
N ARG A 131 14.90 -1.22 18.27
CA ARG A 131 15.35 -0.83 19.61
C ARG A 131 14.90 0.56 20.02
N PHE A 132 14.76 1.48 19.07
CA PHE A 132 14.36 2.87 19.30
C PHE A 132 12.88 3.14 18.99
N ASP A 133 12.07 2.10 18.76
CA ASP A 133 10.62 2.20 18.49
C ASP A 133 10.30 3.17 17.33
N ILE A 134 11.09 3.10 16.26
CA ILE A 134 10.93 3.97 15.09
C ILE A 134 10.01 3.27 14.08
N PRO A 135 8.98 3.95 13.54
CA PRO A 135 8.13 3.38 12.50
C PRO A 135 8.88 3.17 11.19
N PHE A 136 9.06 1.93 10.80
CA PHE A 136 9.66 1.54 9.54
C PHE A 136 9.01 0.30 8.96
N ALA A 137 9.29 0.01 7.70
CA ALA A 137 8.98 -1.26 7.06
C ALA A 137 10.06 -1.61 6.01
N PRO A 138 10.42 -2.89 5.85
CA PRO A 138 11.23 -3.31 4.72
C PRO A 138 10.45 -3.09 3.41
N ILE A 139 11.16 -2.66 2.37
CA ILE A 139 10.62 -2.60 1.00
C ILE A 139 10.93 -3.95 0.37
N ASN A 140 9.96 -4.82 0.40
CA ASN A 140 10.11 -6.19 -0.09
C ASN A 140 9.92 -6.30 -1.60
N THR A 141 10.68 -7.17 -2.23
CA THR A 141 10.41 -7.67 -3.57
C THR A 141 9.18 -8.60 -3.55
N ILE A 142 8.63 -8.93 -4.72
CA ILE A 142 7.50 -9.88 -4.81
C ILE A 142 7.86 -11.26 -4.21
N PRO A 143 9.02 -11.87 -4.51
CA PRO A 143 9.42 -13.12 -3.85
C PRO A 143 9.55 -13.01 -2.33
N GLU A 144 10.11 -11.93 -1.80
CA GLU A 144 10.21 -11.69 -0.36
C GLU A 144 8.81 -11.55 0.27
N THR A 145 7.89 -10.82 -0.38
CA THR A 145 6.50 -10.69 0.09
C THR A 145 5.81 -12.05 0.17
N VAL A 146 5.99 -12.93 -0.84
CA VAL A 146 5.43 -14.29 -0.82
C VAL A 146 6.05 -15.14 0.30
N ALA A 147 7.32 -14.89 0.64
CA ALA A 147 8.06 -15.60 1.68
C ALA A 147 7.83 -15.03 3.09
N ASP A 148 7.22 -13.86 3.21
CA ASP A 148 7.00 -13.16 4.47
C ASP A 148 6.19 -14.02 5.46
N PRO A 149 6.63 -14.15 6.72
CA PRO A 149 5.95 -14.97 7.73
C PRO A 149 4.49 -14.55 7.96
N GLN A 150 4.20 -13.26 7.98
CA GLN A 150 2.83 -12.75 8.17
C GLN A 150 1.93 -13.08 6.97
N VAL A 151 2.46 -12.96 5.76
CA VAL A 151 1.74 -13.30 4.52
C VAL A 151 1.43 -14.80 4.46
N ARG A 152 2.37 -15.64 4.92
CA ARG A 152 2.17 -17.09 5.04
C ARG A 152 1.14 -17.45 6.11
N GLU A 153 1.23 -16.85 7.29
CA GLU A 153 0.27 -17.06 8.39
C GLU A 153 -1.14 -16.65 7.98
N LEU A 154 -1.27 -15.56 7.24
CA LEU A 154 -2.55 -15.14 6.67
C LEU A 154 -3.08 -16.10 5.59
N GLY A 155 -2.30 -17.03 5.07
CA GLY A 155 -2.69 -17.91 3.98
C GLY A 155 -3.15 -17.11 2.73
N THR A 156 -2.42 -16.03 2.39
CA THR A 156 -2.83 -15.12 1.32
C THR A 156 -2.84 -15.79 -0.05
N PHE A 157 -1.91 -16.71 -0.27
CA PHE A 157 -1.77 -17.43 -1.54
C PHE A 157 -2.26 -18.87 -1.43
N TYR A 158 -2.81 -19.38 -2.53
CA TYR A 158 -3.16 -20.80 -2.67
C TYR A 158 -2.75 -21.31 -4.05
N ASP A 159 -2.45 -22.59 -4.13
CA ASP A 159 -2.14 -23.25 -5.38
C ASP A 159 -3.41 -23.87 -5.98
N SER A 160 -3.62 -23.63 -7.24
CA SER A 160 -4.72 -24.16 -8.05
C SER A 160 -4.19 -24.71 -9.38
N LYS A 161 -5.04 -25.31 -10.17
CA LYS A 161 -4.71 -25.76 -11.53
C LYS A 161 -5.74 -25.16 -12.49
N ALA A 162 -5.28 -24.64 -13.61
CA ALA A 162 -6.15 -24.29 -14.73
C ALA A 162 -6.77 -25.53 -15.35
N SER A 163 -7.80 -25.37 -16.19
CA SER A 163 -8.52 -26.48 -16.82
C SER A 163 -7.63 -27.37 -17.69
N ASP A 164 -6.52 -26.83 -18.22
CA ASP A 164 -5.51 -27.58 -18.95
C ASP A 164 -4.46 -28.29 -18.06
N GLY A 165 -4.61 -28.17 -16.73
CA GLY A 165 -3.71 -28.77 -15.74
C GLY A 165 -2.49 -27.93 -15.36
N MET A 166 -2.32 -26.75 -15.94
CA MET A 166 -1.22 -25.83 -15.59
C MET A 166 -1.35 -25.38 -14.14
N ALA A 167 -0.25 -25.45 -13.38
CA ALA A 167 -0.21 -24.96 -12.01
C ALA A 167 -0.31 -23.43 -11.97
N VAL A 168 -1.21 -22.91 -11.16
CA VAL A 168 -1.45 -21.46 -10.99
C VAL A 168 -1.43 -21.14 -9.51
N ARG A 169 -0.62 -20.15 -9.12
CA ARG A 169 -0.72 -19.53 -7.79
C ARG A 169 -1.70 -18.38 -7.83
N SER A 170 -2.71 -18.47 -7.02
CA SER A 170 -3.79 -17.49 -6.91
C SER A 170 -3.77 -16.80 -5.55
N ILE A 171 -4.56 -15.74 -5.42
CA ILE A 171 -4.66 -14.93 -4.20
C ILE A 171 -6.08 -15.06 -3.66
N HIS A 172 -6.22 -15.38 -2.38
CA HIS A 172 -7.52 -15.40 -1.71
C HIS A 172 -8.15 -14.00 -1.66
N CYS A 173 -9.47 -13.94 -1.67
CA CYS A 173 -10.19 -12.71 -1.33
C CYS A 173 -9.74 -12.23 0.07
N PRO A 174 -9.38 -10.94 0.24
CA PRO A 174 -8.88 -10.43 1.51
C PRO A 174 -10.00 -10.17 2.55
N ILE A 175 -11.24 -10.57 2.25
CA ILE A 175 -12.39 -10.36 3.14
C ILE A 175 -12.60 -11.62 3.97
N TRP A 176 -12.78 -11.43 5.28
CA TRP A 176 -13.07 -12.46 6.25
C TRP A 176 -14.49 -12.25 6.79
N PHE A 177 -15.26 -13.33 6.91
CA PHE A 177 -16.58 -13.34 7.53
C PHE A 177 -16.53 -14.27 8.74
N ASP A 178 -16.78 -13.74 9.93
CA ASP A 178 -16.75 -14.49 11.19
C ASP A 178 -15.44 -15.29 11.43
N GLY A 179 -14.32 -14.74 10.95
CA GLY A 179 -13.00 -15.37 11.06
C GLY A 179 -12.69 -16.40 9.97
N GLU A 180 -13.54 -16.54 8.96
CA GLU A 180 -13.34 -17.45 7.84
C GLU A 180 -13.27 -16.71 6.50
N ARG A 181 -12.46 -17.21 5.58
CA ARG A 181 -12.45 -16.76 4.18
C ARG A 181 -13.40 -17.59 3.35
N THR A 182 -13.95 -16.94 2.32
CA THR A 182 -14.69 -17.64 1.27
C THR A 182 -13.73 -18.54 0.47
N ASP A 183 -14.07 -19.78 0.28
CA ASP A 183 -13.33 -20.69 -0.57
C ASP A 183 -13.28 -20.21 -2.02
N PRO A 184 -12.16 -20.42 -2.72
CA PRO A 184 -12.06 -20.10 -4.14
C PRO A 184 -13.11 -20.84 -4.97
N GLN A 185 -13.79 -20.12 -5.84
CA GLN A 185 -14.83 -20.69 -6.71
C GLN A 185 -14.18 -21.22 -8.01
N GLY A 186 -13.71 -22.46 -7.97
CA GLY A 186 -13.19 -23.14 -9.16
C GLY A 186 -11.79 -22.75 -9.60
N SER A 187 -11.38 -23.24 -10.73
CA SER A 187 -10.10 -22.96 -11.40
C SER A 187 -10.22 -21.76 -12.32
N PRO A 188 -9.11 -21.05 -12.61
CA PRO A 188 -9.10 -20.07 -13.70
C PRO A 188 -9.51 -20.71 -15.03
N PRO A 189 -10.55 -20.21 -15.69
CA PRO A 189 -11.01 -20.78 -16.96
C PRO A 189 -10.06 -20.42 -18.11
N LEU A 190 -10.01 -21.26 -19.13
CA LEU A 190 -9.37 -20.94 -20.39
C LEU A 190 -10.21 -19.93 -21.20
N LEU A 191 -9.56 -19.28 -22.17
CA LEU A 191 -10.24 -18.31 -23.03
C LEU A 191 -11.43 -18.99 -23.78
N GLY A 192 -12.65 -18.50 -23.53
CA GLY A 192 -13.86 -18.99 -24.15
C GLY A 192 -14.48 -20.24 -23.49
N GLU A 193 -13.86 -20.85 -22.49
CA GLU A 193 -14.29 -22.10 -21.86
C GLU A 193 -15.75 -22.07 -21.38
N ASN A 194 -16.19 -20.96 -20.83
CA ASN A 194 -17.54 -20.80 -20.29
C ASN A 194 -18.47 -19.98 -21.22
N THR A 195 -18.04 -19.61 -22.43
CA THR A 195 -18.81 -18.71 -23.30
C THR A 195 -20.21 -19.27 -23.61
N ALA A 196 -20.31 -20.55 -23.95
CA ALA A 196 -21.60 -21.19 -24.26
C ALA A 196 -22.59 -21.11 -23.07
N GLU A 197 -22.10 -21.27 -21.85
CA GLU A 197 -22.93 -21.20 -20.63
C GLU A 197 -23.67 -19.86 -20.50
N TYR A 198 -23.03 -18.76 -20.88
CA TYR A 198 -23.56 -17.41 -20.77
C TYR A 198 -24.31 -16.92 -22.02
N THR A 199 -24.01 -17.49 -23.18
CA THR A 199 -24.64 -17.08 -24.45
C THR A 199 -25.84 -17.93 -24.82
N GLU A 200 -25.89 -19.20 -24.43
CA GLU A 200 -26.95 -20.14 -24.79
C GLU A 200 -28.10 -20.24 -23.77
N LYS A 201 -27.92 -19.73 -22.56
CA LYS A 201 -29.04 -19.65 -21.59
C LYS A 201 -30.03 -18.56 -22.06
N PRO A 202 -31.28 -18.92 -22.37
CA PRO A 202 -32.30 -17.90 -22.57
C PRO A 202 -32.38 -17.04 -21.31
N ALA A 203 -32.52 -15.72 -21.47
CA ALA A 203 -32.79 -14.78 -20.40
C ALA A 203 -34.15 -15.12 -19.76
N ASN A 204 -34.20 -16.20 -19.00
CA ASN A 204 -35.35 -16.50 -18.15
C ASN A 204 -35.36 -15.48 -17.04
N GLY A 205 -36.26 -14.52 -17.17
CA GLY A 205 -36.53 -13.52 -16.18
C GLY A 205 -36.79 -14.11 -14.80
N ARG A 206 -36.12 -13.53 -13.84
CA ARG A 206 -36.62 -13.34 -12.48
C ARG A 206 -36.52 -11.86 -12.14
#